data_abe85d7f8263fa934788c3531823174b
#
_entry.id   abe85d7f8263fa934788c3531823174b
#
_cell.length_a   1.000
_cell.length_b   1.000
_cell.length_c   1.000
_cell.angle_alpha   90.00
_cell.angle_beta   90.00
_cell.angle_gamma   90.00
#
_symmetry.space_group_name_H-M   'P 1'
#
loop_
_entity.id
_entity.type
_entity.pdbx_description
1 polymer ?
#
loop_
_entity_poly.entity_id
_entity_poly.type
_entity_poly.pdbx_seq_one_letter_code
_entity_poly.pdbx_strand_id
1 'polypeptide(L)'
;MYKRQAYGCILPKSVLEAPKYGCINLHVSLLPKYRGSAPVQWAVLNGDTETGVSIMQMDEGLDTGDVLVCEKIAIGPEETSGELFDRVTAVGARVLCETVPAMEAGTLQPQPQQHENATLAPMLDKELAEFRLTDTAAHIHNWVRGMNPWPMAWFVTAGGKKVKVTECRVAVSNGEVPGTVLSTKPLTVACADGAVQLLHVVPEGKKPMDGTSFAAGLRLKAGDTL
;
A
#
# COMPACT_ATOMS: atom_id res chain seq x y z
N MET A 1 -31.34 1.62 7.63
CA MET A 1 -29.87 1.42 7.67
C MET A 1 -29.25 2.45 6.75
N TYR A 2 -28.52 3.44 7.26
CA TYR A 2 -27.85 4.45 6.44
C TYR A 2 -26.50 3.87 6.00
N LYS A 3 -26.33 3.62 4.69
CA LYS A 3 -25.06 3.21 4.10
C LYS A 3 -24.26 4.46 3.74
N ARG A 4 -23.15 4.71 4.43
CA ARG A 4 -22.16 5.73 4.05
C ARG A 4 -20.81 5.02 3.85
N GLN A 5 -20.35 4.94 2.62
CA GLN A 5 -19.05 4.36 2.25
C GLN A 5 -18.11 5.48 1.89
N ALA A 6 -16.85 5.36 2.34
CA ALA A 6 -15.76 6.31 2.04
C ALA A 6 -16.14 7.79 2.26
N TYR A 7 -16.85 8.08 3.36
CA TYR A 7 -17.40 9.42 3.62
C TYR A 7 -16.32 10.47 3.92
N GLY A 8 -15.15 10.02 4.40
CA GLY A 8 -13.98 10.88 4.61
C GLY A 8 -14.08 11.90 5.74
N CYS A 9 -15.13 11.82 6.59
CA CYS A 9 -15.34 12.74 7.71
C CYS A 9 -15.66 11.96 8.99
N ILE A 10 -15.21 12.49 10.12
CA ILE A 10 -15.59 12.00 11.45
C ILE A 10 -17.10 12.25 11.64
N LEU A 11 -17.81 11.22 12.07
CA LEU A 11 -19.24 11.33 12.33
C LEU A 11 -19.48 11.89 13.74
N PRO A 12 -20.39 12.86 13.90
CA PRO A 12 -20.73 13.35 15.23
C PRO A 12 -21.48 12.28 16.04
N LYS A 13 -21.39 12.34 17.36
CA LYS A 13 -21.99 11.40 18.29
C LYS A 13 -23.49 11.16 18.04
N SER A 14 -24.23 12.21 17.74
CA SER A 14 -25.67 12.12 17.42
C SER A 14 -25.99 11.24 16.21
N VAL A 15 -25.04 11.10 15.28
CA VAL A 15 -25.18 10.21 14.11
C VAL A 15 -24.77 8.79 14.48
N LEU A 16 -23.72 8.64 15.26
CA LEU A 16 -23.23 7.33 15.72
C LEU A 16 -24.25 6.59 16.58
N GLU A 17 -25.00 7.31 17.42
CA GLU A 17 -26.00 6.78 18.33
C GLU A 17 -27.40 6.65 17.72
N ALA A 18 -27.66 7.20 16.54
CA ALA A 18 -28.97 7.18 15.92
C ALA A 18 -29.48 5.78 15.50
N PRO A 19 -28.66 4.85 14.98
CA PRO A 19 -29.10 3.49 14.67
C PRO A 19 -29.21 2.64 15.92
N LYS A 20 -30.22 1.74 15.96
CA LYS A 20 -30.47 0.81 17.10
C LYS A 20 -29.24 0.04 17.58
N TYR A 21 -28.36 -0.34 16.67
CA TYR A 21 -27.15 -1.12 16.94
C TYR A 21 -25.88 -0.29 16.79
N GLY A 22 -25.99 1.05 16.76
CA GLY A 22 -24.88 1.94 16.47
C GLY A 22 -24.41 1.88 15.01
N CYS A 23 -23.24 2.44 14.75
CA CYS A 23 -22.61 2.44 13.43
C CYS A 23 -21.45 1.44 13.41
N ILE A 24 -21.31 0.68 12.32
CA ILE A 24 -20.18 -0.20 12.09
C ILE A 24 -19.42 0.26 10.84
N ASN A 25 -18.11 0.03 10.85
CA ASN A 25 -17.23 0.30 9.72
C ASN A 25 -16.49 -0.99 9.32
N LEU A 26 -16.35 -1.19 8.01
CA LEU A 26 -15.43 -2.16 7.45
C LEU A 26 -14.11 -1.45 7.20
N HIS A 27 -13.10 -1.77 8.00
CA HIS A 27 -11.76 -1.24 7.87
C HIS A 27 -10.83 -2.30 7.28
N VAL A 28 -10.05 -1.92 6.25
CA VAL A 28 -9.24 -2.88 5.48
C VAL A 28 -7.81 -3.01 6.04
N SER A 29 -7.74 -3.27 7.35
CA SER A 29 -6.52 -3.66 8.07
C SER A 29 -6.86 -4.55 9.26
N LEU A 30 -5.83 -5.11 9.90
CA LEU A 30 -5.93 -5.76 11.20
C LEU A 30 -5.76 -4.70 12.31
N LEU A 31 -6.88 -4.08 12.72
CA LEU A 31 -6.85 -3.09 13.81
C LEU A 31 -6.23 -3.70 15.09
N PRO A 32 -5.44 -2.92 15.84
CA PRO A 32 -5.30 -1.46 15.78
C PRO A 32 -4.24 -0.93 14.79
N LYS A 33 -3.61 -1.80 13.97
CA LYS A 33 -2.66 -1.36 12.95
C LYS A 33 -3.36 -0.63 11.81
N TYR A 34 -2.69 0.40 11.27
CA TYR A 34 -3.09 1.10 10.06
C TYR A 34 -4.45 1.80 10.15
N ARG A 35 -4.70 2.53 11.26
CA ARG A 35 -5.85 3.45 11.35
C ARG A 35 -5.70 4.57 10.32
N GLY A 36 -6.77 4.93 9.63
CA GLY A 36 -6.79 6.03 8.67
C GLY A 36 -7.14 5.63 7.25
N SER A 37 -6.65 6.42 6.27
CA SER A 37 -7.23 6.46 4.92
C SER A 37 -6.64 5.44 3.93
N ALA A 38 -5.42 4.94 4.15
CA ALA A 38 -4.68 4.13 3.18
C ALA A 38 -4.08 2.83 3.77
N PRO A 39 -4.84 2.06 4.58
CA PRO A 39 -4.31 0.90 5.31
C PRO A 39 -3.72 -0.18 4.41
N VAL A 40 -4.34 -0.47 3.26
CA VAL A 40 -3.87 -1.48 2.31
C VAL A 40 -2.52 -1.10 1.73
N GLN A 41 -2.41 0.16 1.28
CA GLN A 41 -1.16 0.66 0.71
C GLN A 41 -0.04 0.63 1.74
N TRP A 42 -0.28 1.10 2.96
CA TRP A 42 0.74 1.14 4.00
C TRP A 42 1.20 -0.24 4.46
N ALA A 43 0.33 -1.25 4.47
CA ALA A 43 0.74 -2.62 4.72
C ALA A 43 1.74 -3.13 3.67
N VAL A 44 1.51 -2.82 2.37
CA VAL A 44 2.42 -3.18 1.28
C VAL A 44 3.71 -2.36 1.34
N LEU A 45 3.63 -1.04 1.57
CA LEU A 45 4.78 -0.14 1.66
C LEU A 45 5.74 -0.54 2.78
N ASN A 46 5.21 -1.00 3.92
CA ASN A 46 5.99 -1.47 5.05
C ASN A 46 6.53 -2.90 4.86
N GLY A 47 6.15 -3.59 3.78
CA GLY A 47 6.61 -4.95 3.51
C GLY A 47 5.97 -6.00 4.42
N ASP A 48 4.79 -5.74 4.97
CA ASP A 48 4.06 -6.73 5.75
C ASP A 48 3.73 -7.95 4.88
N THR A 49 3.75 -9.13 5.48
CA THR A 49 3.39 -10.40 4.82
C THR A 49 1.93 -10.77 5.02
N GLU A 50 1.24 -10.07 5.91
CA GLU A 50 -0.19 -10.25 6.16
C GLU A 50 -0.86 -8.90 6.44
N THR A 51 -2.12 -8.80 6.08
CA THR A 51 -3.05 -7.75 6.45
C THR A 51 -4.40 -8.38 6.77
N GLY A 52 -5.50 -7.65 6.64
CA GLY A 52 -6.83 -8.22 6.81
C GLY A 52 -7.94 -7.22 6.70
N VAL A 53 -9.09 -7.63 7.17
CA VAL A 53 -10.27 -6.78 7.34
C VAL A 53 -10.74 -6.83 8.78
N SER A 54 -11.19 -5.70 9.30
CA SER A 54 -11.81 -5.58 10.61
C SER A 54 -13.17 -4.93 10.48
N ILE A 55 -14.21 -5.59 10.99
CA ILE A 55 -15.49 -4.95 11.22
C ILE A 55 -15.46 -4.39 12.63
N MET A 56 -15.60 -3.08 12.77
CA MET A 56 -15.51 -2.40 14.04
C MET A 56 -16.78 -1.60 14.36
N GLN A 57 -17.12 -1.48 15.63
CA GLN A 57 -18.09 -0.52 16.12
C GLN A 57 -17.45 0.87 16.03
N MET A 58 -18.16 1.83 15.43
CA MET A 58 -17.63 3.19 15.32
C MET A 58 -17.83 3.96 16.62
N ASP A 59 -16.81 4.72 16.99
CA ASP A 59 -16.80 5.71 18.06
C ASP A 59 -16.45 7.11 17.52
N GLU A 60 -16.16 8.06 18.41
CA GLU A 60 -15.81 9.44 18.03
C GLU A 60 -14.36 9.58 17.54
N GLY A 61 -13.54 8.54 17.66
CA GLY A 61 -12.14 8.54 17.24
C GLY A 61 -11.91 8.08 15.82
N LEU A 62 -10.67 8.17 15.37
CA LEU A 62 -10.25 7.67 14.06
C LEU A 62 -9.95 6.18 14.16
N ASP A 63 -10.89 5.35 13.72
CA ASP A 63 -10.79 3.88 13.71
C ASP A 63 -10.41 3.29 15.08
N THR A 64 -10.96 3.86 16.17
CA THR A 64 -10.60 3.52 17.55
C THR A 64 -11.57 2.58 18.24
N GLY A 65 -12.77 2.40 17.70
CA GLY A 65 -13.82 1.61 18.31
C GLY A 65 -13.54 0.10 18.37
N ASP A 66 -14.34 -0.60 19.13
CA ASP A 66 -14.16 -2.03 19.38
C ASP A 66 -14.28 -2.87 18.11
N VAL A 67 -13.39 -3.85 17.96
CA VAL A 67 -13.42 -4.79 16.85
C VAL A 67 -14.45 -5.89 17.11
N LEU A 68 -15.40 -6.04 16.18
CA LEU A 68 -16.44 -7.07 16.24
C LEU A 68 -15.96 -8.38 15.64
N VAL A 69 -15.32 -8.30 14.46
CA VAL A 69 -14.77 -9.44 13.71
C VAL A 69 -13.53 -8.98 12.98
N CYS A 70 -12.52 -9.84 12.89
CA CYS A 70 -11.39 -9.63 11.97
C CYS A 70 -11.04 -10.90 11.22
N GLU A 71 -10.55 -10.74 10.00
CA GLU A 71 -10.06 -11.85 9.17
C GLU A 71 -8.72 -11.49 8.55
N LYS A 72 -7.75 -12.40 8.67
CA LYS A 72 -6.40 -12.24 8.14
C LYS A 72 -6.33 -12.60 6.66
N ILE A 73 -5.50 -11.88 5.93
CA ILE A 73 -5.26 -12.05 4.50
C ILE A 73 -3.74 -11.98 4.26
N ALA A 74 -3.15 -13.01 3.67
CA ALA A 74 -1.75 -12.99 3.29
C ALA A 74 -1.52 -11.99 2.14
N ILE A 75 -0.37 -11.29 2.17
CA ILE A 75 0.09 -10.41 1.10
C ILE A 75 1.11 -11.17 0.26
N GLY A 76 0.88 -11.23 -1.05
CA GLY A 76 1.83 -11.84 -1.98
C GLY A 76 3.12 -11.03 -2.10
N PRO A 77 4.29 -11.68 -2.31
CA PRO A 77 5.58 -11.00 -2.35
C PRO A 77 5.70 -9.96 -3.47
N GLU A 78 5.02 -10.20 -4.60
CA GLU A 78 4.99 -9.29 -5.76
C GLU A 78 3.64 -8.55 -5.90
N GLU A 79 2.71 -8.79 -4.98
CA GLU A 79 1.35 -8.25 -5.07
C GLU A 79 1.35 -6.74 -4.89
N THR A 80 0.68 -6.04 -5.80
CA THR A 80 0.49 -4.59 -5.72
C THR A 80 -0.63 -4.22 -4.73
N SER A 81 -0.62 -2.99 -4.25
CA SER A 81 -1.71 -2.50 -3.38
C SER A 81 -3.07 -2.50 -4.09
N GLY A 82 -3.10 -2.33 -5.42
CA GLY A 82 -4.34 -2.41 -6.20
C GLY A 82 -4.91 -3.82 -6.21
N GLU A 83 -4.10 -4.83 -6.51
CA GLU A 83 -4.51 -6.24 -6.50
C GLU A 83 -4.96 -6.69 -5.10
N LEU A 84 -4.19 -6.30 -4.07
CA LEU A 84 -4.56 -6.56 -2.68
C LEU A 84 -5.87 -5.88 -2.30
N PHE A 85 -6.10 -4.63 -2.74
CA PHE A 85 -7.33 -3.89 -2.48
C PHE A 85 -8.57 -4.62 -3.02
N ASP A 86 -8.49 -5.17 -4.22
CA ASP A 86 -9.58 -5.96 -4.80
C ASP A 86 -9.89 -7.21 -3.95
N ARG A 87 -8.85 -7.90 -3.48
CA ARG A 87 -9.00 -9.09 -2.62
C ARG A 87 -9.58 -8.75 -1.26
N VAL A 88 -9.04 -7.75 -0.57
CA VAL A 88 -9.54 -7.35 0.77
C VAL A 88 -10.97 -6.82 0.69
N THR A 89 -11.34 -6.19 -0.41
CA THR A 89 -12.72 -5.71 -0.64
C THR A 89 -13.70 -6.87 -0.76
N ALA A 90 -13.34 -7.91 -1.53
CA ALA A 90 -14.17 -9.10 -1.69
C ALA A 90 -14.35 -9.87 -0.36
N VAL A 91 -13.26 -10.07 0.38
CA VAL A 91 -13.30 -10.70 1.72
C VAL A 91 -14.11 -9.84 2.68
N GLY A 92 -13.86 -8.53 2.72
CA GLY A 92 -14.57 -7.61 3.60
C GLY A 92 -16.07 -7.58 3.37
N ALA A 93 -16.51 -7.60 2.11
CA ALA A 93 -17.94 -7.67 1.78
C ALA A 93 -18.60 -8.93 2.34
N ARG A 94 -17.95 -10.10 2.21
CA ARG A 94 -18.42 -11.36 2.81
C ARG A 94 -18.48 -11.28 4.33
N VAL A 95 -17.38 -10.89 4.97
CA VAL A 95 -17.30 -10.77 6.44
C VAL A 95 -18.35 -9.81 6.97
N LEU A 96 -18.60 -8.68 6.29
CA LEU A 96 -19.63 -7.73 6.68
C LEU A 96 -21.03 -8.36 6.60
N CYS A 97 -21.34 -9.10 5.54
CA CYS A 97 -22.63 -9.77 5.38
C CYS A 97 -22.86 -10.85 6.45
N GLU A 98 -21.82 -11.52 6.91
CA GLU A 98 -21.88 -12.50 8.00
C GLU A 98 -21.98 -11.81 9.39
N THR A 99 -21.37 -10.65 9.55
CA THR A 99 -21.36 -9.90 10.82
C THR A 99 -22.71 -9.28 11.16
N VAL A 100 -23.46 -8.75 10.18
CA VAL A 100 -24.72 -8.03 10.43
C VAL A 100 -25.77 -8.93 11.11
N PRO A 101 -26.08 -10.15 10.63
CA PRO A 101 -27.01 -11.05 11.32
C PRO A 101 -26.55 -11.45 12.71
N ALA A 102 -25.24 -11.69 12.90
CA ALA A 102 -24.68 -12.03 14.20
C ALA A 102 -24.79 -10.88 15.21
N MET A 103 -24.66 -9.62 14.73
CA MET A 103 -24.88 -8.43 15.52
C MET A 103 -26.36 -8.30 15.94
N GLU A 104 -27.31 -8.54 15.02
CA GLU A 104 -28.75 -8.53 15.32
C GLU A 104 -29.15 -9.62 16.34
N ALA A 105 -28.51 -10.78 16.27
CA ALA A 105 -28.70 -11.89 17.18
C ALA A 105 -28.02 -11.68 18.56
N GLY A 106 -27.17 -10.63 18.70
CA GLY A 106 -26.44 -10.35 19.94
C GLY A 106 -25.37 -11.40 20.29
N THR A 107 -24.86 -12.12 19.29
CA THR A 107 -23.87 -13.19 19.48
C THR A 107 -22.42 -12.72 19.39
N LEU A 108 -22.19 -11.48 18.95
CA LEU A 108 -20.86 -10.89 18.88
C LEU A 108 -20.39 -10.39 20.24
N GLN A 109 -19.09 -10.54 20.45
CA GLN A 109 -18.40 -9.97 21.62
C GLN A 109 -17.39 -8.93 21.13
N PRO A 110 -17.69 -7.63 21.24
CA PRO A 110 -16.78 -6.56 20.89
C PRO A 110 -15.46 -6.69 21.66
N GLN A 111 -14.34 -6.55 20.97
CA GLN A 111 -13.01 -6.61 21.53
C GLN A 111 -12.40 -5.21 21.53
N PRO A 112 -12.13 -4.62 22.72
CA PRO A 112 -11.42 -3.35 22.81
C PRO A 112 -10.06 -3.41 22.13
N GLN A 113 -9.72 -2.36 21.38
CA GLN A 113 -8.41 -2.28 20.74
C GLN A 113 -7.32 -1.94 21.77
N GLN A 114 -6.14 -2.55 21.60
CA GLN A 114 -4.92 -2.19 22.34
C GLN A 114 -4.31 -0.94 21.71
N HIS A 115 -4.68 0.23 22.22
CA HIS A 115 -4.34 1.53 21.61
C HIS A 115 -2.83 1.79 21.53
N GLU A 116 -2.04 1.22 22.42
CA GLU A 116 -0.57 1.28 22.43
C GLU A 116 0.07 0.62 21.22
N ASN A 117 -0.64 -0.32 20.57
CA ASN A 117 -0.18 -1.02 19.37
C ASN A 117 -0.69 -0.37 18.06
N ALA A 118 -1.37 0.77 18.17
CA ALA A 118 -1.95 1.43 17.00
C ALA A 118 -0.87 2.06 16.12
N THR A 119 -1.02 1.90 14.81
CA THR A 119 -0.24 2.62 13.82
C THR A 119 -1.17 3.39 12.88
N LEU A 120 -0.64 4.44 12.25
CA LEU A 120 -1.40 5.28 11.34
C LEU A 120 -1.11 4.94 9.89
N ALA A 121 -2.13 5.09 9.06
CA ALA A 121 -2.08 4.94 7.61
C ALA A 121 -2.62 6.23 6.93
N PRO A 122 -1.84 7.31 6.92
CA PRO A 122 -2.26 8.58 6.35
C PRO A 122 -2.51 8.45 4.84
N MET A 123 -3.26 9.41 4.30
CA MET A 123 -3.51 9.49 2.87
C MET A 123 -2.20 9.61 2.10
N LEU A 124 -2.12 8.91 0.97
CA LEU A 124 -0.98 9.04 0.05
C LEU A 124 -1.12 10.31 -0.79
N ASP A 125 0.00 10.84 -1.21
CA ASP A 125 0.10 11.91 -2.18
C ASP A 125 1.18 11.62 -3.23
N LYS A 126 1.35 12.53 -4.19
CA LYS A 126 2.30 12.34 -5.28
C LYS A 126 3.75 12.61 -4.86
N GLU A 127 3.95 13.44 -3.87
CA GLU A 127 5.25 13.81 -3.31
C GLU A 127 5.82 12.62 -2.53
N LEU A 128 4.99 11.97 -1.72
CA LEU A 128 5.37 10.76 -0.97
C LEU A 128 5.82 9.60 -1.89
N ALA A 129 5.37 9.58 -3.13
CA ALA A 129 5.70 8.50 -4.07
C ALA A 129 7.13 8.55 -4.62
N GLU A 130 7.92 9.56 -4.26
CA GLU A 130 9.33 9.62 -4.61
C GLU A 130 10.13 8.57 -3.85
N PHE A 131 11.00 7.85 -4.56
CA PHE A 131 12.05 7.03 -3.96
C PHE A 131 13.41 7.42 -4.54
N ARG A 132 14.48 7.03 -3.87
CA ARG A 132 15.84 7.29 -4.31
C ARG A 132 16.57 5.97 -4.56
N LEU A 133 17.46 5.96 -5.52
CA LEU A 133 18.31 4.79 -5.75
C LEU A 133 19.29 4.53 -4.59
N THR A 134 19.41 5.46 -3.65
CA THR A 134 20.13 5.31 -2.38
C THR A 134 19.31 4.61 -1.30
N ASP A 135 18.03 4.30 -1.54
CA ASP A 135 17.21 3.50 -0.65
C ASP A 135 17.57 2.01 -0.81
N THR A 136 17.12 1.16 0.13
CA THR A 136 17.33 -0.29 0.04
C THR A 136 16.52 -0.89 -1.10
N ALA A 137 16.99 -1.98 -1.67
CA ALA A 137 16.29 -2.67 -2.76
C ALA A 137 14.88 -3.14 -2.33
N ALA A 138 14.75 -3.63 -1.09
CA ALA A 138 13.47 -4.03 -0.51
C ALA A 138 12.52 -2.83 -0.34
N HIS A 139 13.02 -1.67 0.10
CA HIS A 139 12.22 -0.46 0.21
C HIS A 139 11.70 -0.01 -1.16
N ILE A 140 12.57 0.08 -2.17
CA ILE A 140 12.18 0.46 -3.54
C ILE A 140 11.12 -0.50 -4.09
N HIS A 141 11.30 -1.80 -3.91
CA HIS A 141 10.35 -2.82 -4.36
C HIS A 141 8.98 -2.64 -3.68
N ASN A 142 8.96 -2.49 -2.36
CA ASN A 142 7.72 -2.27 -1.61
C ASN A 142 7.05 -0.94 -2.01
N TRP A 143 7.85 0.11 -2.26
CA TRP A 143 7.38 1.41 -2.69
C TRP A 143 6.69 1.34 -4.06
N VAL A 144 7.35 0.66 -5.02
CA VAL A 144 6.79 0.47 -6.36
C VAL A 144 5.46 -0.28 -6.32
N ARG A 145 5.37 -1.42 -5.64
CA ARG A 145 4.14 -2.20 -5.56
C ARG A 145 3.08 -1.55 -4.67
N GLY A 146 3.48 -0.89 -3.58
CA GLY A 146 2.56 -0.22 -2.64
C GLY A 146 1.93 1.05 -3.20
N MET A 147 2.63 1.78 -4.08
CA MET A 147 2.13 2.97 -4.77
C MET A 147 1.39 2.66 -6.08
N ASN A 148 1.28 1.40 -6.48
CA ASN A 148 0.61 0.98 -7.71
C ASN A 148 -0.84 0.55 -7.40
N PRO A 149 -1.88 1.07 -8.08
CA PRO A 149 -1.83 1.89 -9.30
C PRO A 149 -1.71 3.40 -9.08
N TRP A 150 -1.85 3.90 -7.88
CA TRP A 150 -1.80 5.32 -7.56
C TRP A 150 -1.13 5.56 -6.20
N PRO A 151 -0.28 6.60 -6.10
CA PRO A 151 0.10 7.63 -7.09
C PRO A 151 1.16 7.21 -8.10
N MET A 152 1.66 6.00 -8.11
CA MET A 152 2.80 5.40 -8.80
C MET A 152 4.15 5.95 -8.31
N ALA A 153 4.99 5.06 -7.82
CA ALA A 153 6.33 5.38 -7.37
C ALA A 153 7.19 5.97 -8.49
N TRP A 154 8.06 6.91 -8.17
CA TRP A 154 8.90 7.58 -9.15
C TRP A 154 10.25 7.98 -8.56
N PHE A 155 11.24 8.13 -9.41
CA PHE A 155 12.55 8.67 -9.10
C PHE A 155 12.99 9.70 -10.13
N VAL A 156 14.07 10.43 -9.84
CA VAL A 156 14.69 11.38 -10.76
C VAL A 156 16.02 10.80 -11.23
N THR A 157 16.20 10.74 -12.55
CA THR A 157 17.48 10.32 -13.15
C THR A 157 18.58 11.36 -12.92
N ALA A 158 19.85 10.98 -13.09
CA ALA A 158 20.98 11.91 -13.05
C ALA A 158 20.83 13.09 -14.04
N GLY A 159 20.08 12.89 -15.12
CA GLY A 159 19.73 13.94 -16.08
C GLY A 159 18.53 14.81 -15.67
N GLY A 160 18.03 14.71 -14.42
CA GLY A 160 16.94 15.52 -13.88
C GLY A 160 15.54 15.15 -14.40
N LYS A 161 15.36 14.01 -15.06
CA LYS A 161 14.06 13.58 -15.58
C LYS A 161 13.33 12.66 -14.62
N LYS A 162 12.06 12.94 -14.41
CA LYS A 162 11.16 12.11 -13.60
C LYS A 162 10.79 10.84 -14.37
N VAL A 163 10.89 9.69 -13.70
CA VAL A 163 10.52 8.39 -14.23
C VAL A 163 9.67 7.66 -13.22
N LYS A 164 8.44 7.33 -13.58
CA LYS A 164 7.60 6.45 -12.76
C LYS A 164 7.99 5.00 -13.02
N VAL A 165 7.90 4.18 -11.98
CA VAL A 165 8.14 2.73 -12.05
C VAL A 165 6.86 2.02 -11.66
N THR A 166 6.39 1.12 -12.51
CA THR A 166 5.17 0.36 -12.27
C THR A 166 5.44 -1.09 -11.93
N GLU A 167 6.65 -1.58 -12.24
CA GLU A 167 7.09 -2.93 -11.89
C GLU A 167 8.61 -2.97 -11.74
N CYS A 168 9.09 -3.56 -10.65
CA CYS A 168 10.50 -3.85 -10.43
C CYS A 168 10.66 -5.15 -9.64
N ARG A 169 11.87 -5.68 -9.61
CA ARG A 169 12.26 -6.85 -8.79
C ARG A 169 13.55 -6.57 -8.06
N VAL A 170 13.67 -7.13 -6.87
CA VAL A 170 14.92 -7.11 -6.13
C VAL A 170 15.98 -7.96 -6.85
N ALA A 171 17.20 -7.47 -6.90
CA ALA A 171 18.35 -8.16 -7.46
C ALA A 171 19.57 -7.95 -6.55
N VAL A 172 20.64 -8.69 -6.82
CA VAL A 172 21.90 -8.58 -6.09
C VAL A 172 22.84 -7.58 -6.80
N SER A 173 23.63 -6.86 -5.99
CA SER A 173 24.80 -6.10 -6.44
C SER A 173 26.04 -6.61 -5.70
N ASN A 174 27.24 -6.23 -6.20
CA ASN A 174 28.51 -6.54 -5.54
C ASN A 174 29.04 -5.36 -4.74
N GLY A 175 28.16 -4.43 -4.34
CA GLY A 175 28.52 -3.23 -3.58
C GLY A 175 28.87 -2.03 -4.47
N GLU A 176 28.35 -2.00 -5.70
CA GLU A 176 28.49 -0.84 -6.57
C GLU A 176 27.75 0.38 -5.97
N VAL A 177 28.21 1.57 -6.35
CA VAL A 177 27.62 2.83 -5.89
C VAL A 177 26.15 2.90 -6.31
N PRO A 178 25.22 3.26 -5.40
CA PRO A 178 23.80 3.42 -5.73
C PRO A 178 23.60 4.32 -6.96
N GLY A 179 22.70 3.90 -7.85
CA GLY A 179 22.47 4.57 -9.14
C GLY A 179 23.32 4.02 -10.29
N THR A 180 24.32 3.17 -10.03
CA THR A 180 25.13 2.54 -11.09
C THR A 180 24.29 1.52 -11.86
N VAL A 181 24.30 1.61 -13.19
CA VAL A 181 23.69 0.64 -14.09
C VAL A 181 24.55 -0.63 -14.12
N LEU A 182 24.03 -1.75 -13.64
CA LEU A 182 24.72 -3.04 -13.64
C LEU A 182 24.48 -3.81 -14.93
N SER A 183 23.28 -3.70 -15.49
CA SER A 183 22.87 -4.34 -16.74
C SER A 183 21.83 -3.48 -17.43
N THR A 184 21.78 -3.56 -18.76
CA THR A 184 20.71 -2.93 -19.55
C THR A 184 19.66 -3.93 -20.04
N LYS A 185 19.88 -5.24 -19.82
CA LYS A 185 18.98 -6.33 -20.31
C LYS A 185 18.90 -7.46 -19.26
N PRO A 186 17.96 -7.42 -18.31
CA PRO A 186 17.06 -6.32 -17.96
C PRO A 186 17.80 -5.13 -17.37
N LEU A 187 17.18 -3.94 -17.40
CA LEU A 187 17.76 -2.76 -16.75
C LEU A 187 17.85 -3.00 -15.24
N THR A 188 19.06 -3.16 -14.76
CA THR A 188 19.37 -3.42 -13.36
C THR A 188 20.23 -2.29 -12.83
N VAL A 189 19.85 -1.71 -11.69
CA VAL A 189 20.49 -0.54 -11.10
C VAL A 189 20.83 -0.83 -9.66
N ALA A 190 22.05 -0.51 -9.24
CA ALA A 190 22.52 -0.66 -7.86
C ALA A 190 21.74 0.26 -6.91
N CYS A 191 21.48 -0.25 -5.70
CA CYS A 191 20.82 0.43 -4.58
C CYS A 191 21.73 0.41 -3.34
N ALA A 192 21.22 0.87 -2.19
CA ALA A 192 22.01 0.94 -0.96
C ALA A 192 22.58 -0.42 -0.49
N ASP A 193 21.84 -1.50 -0.67
CA ASP A 193 22.16 -2.84 -0.14
C ASP A 193 22.01 -3.98 -1.16
N GLY A 194 21.77 -3.64 -2.41
CA GLY A 194 21.53 -4.60 -3.48
C GLY A 194 21.30 -3.88 -4.78
N ALA A 195 20.37 -4.38 -5.58
CA ALA A 195 19.97 -3.77 -6.85
C ALA A 195 18.47 -3.96 -7.10
N VAL A 196 17.93 -3.18 -8.02
CA VAL A 196 16.58 -3.38 -8.55
C VAL A 196 16.61 -3.52 -10.06
N GLN A 197 15.84 -4.48 -10.57
CA GLN A 197 15.51 -4.58 -11.98
C GLN A 197 14.28 -3.73 -12.26
N LEU A 198 14.41 -2.69 -13.06
CA LEU A 198 13.32 -1.84 -13.51
C LEU A 198 12.67 -2.50 -14.72
N LEU A 199 11.54 -3.20 -14.49
CA LEU A 199 10.89 -3.99 -15.54
C LEU A 199 9.98 -3.12 -16.40
N HIS A 200 9.11 -2.32 -15.79
CA HIS A 200 8.21 -1.40 -16.46
C HIS A 200 8.31 0.02 -15.92
N VAL A 201 8.49 0.96 -16.81
CA VAL A 201 8.68 2.39 -16.48
C VAL A 201 7.80 3.29 -17.35
N VAL A 202 7.51 4.48 -16.82
CA VAL A 202 6.77 5.53 -17.52
C VAL A 202 7.58 6.83 -17.40
N PRO A 203 8.48 7.12 -18.35
CA PRO A 203 9.21 8.38 -18.36
C PRO A 203 8.26 9.56 -18.58
N GLU A 204 8.61 10.71 -17.99
CA GLU A 204 7.81 11.91 -18.13
C GLU A 204 7.52 12.27 -19.58
N GLY A 205 6.24 12.52 -19.90
CA GLY A 205 5.77 12.84 -21.25
C GLY A 205 5.83 11.68 -22.25
N LYS A 206 6.10 10.43 -21.82
CA LYS A 206 6.14 9.25 -22.68
C LYS A 206 5.10 8.21 -22.30
N LYS A 207 4.88 7.24 -23.18
CA LYS A 207 4.06 6.05 -22.93
C LYS A 207 4.83 5.05 -22.04
N PRO A 208 4.12 4.17 -21.32
CA PRO A 208 4.74 3.04 -20.61
C PRO A 208 5.63 2.23 -21.56
N MET A 209 6.77 1.77 -21.06
CA MET A 209 7.72 0.94 -21.80
C MET A 209 8.46 0.00 -20.85
N ASP A 210 9.08 -1.05 -21.40
CA ASP A 210 9.96 -1.91 -20.62
C ASP A 210 11.29 -1.21 -20.31
N GLY A 211 11.95 -1.65 -19.22
CA GLY A 211 13.21 -1.06 -18.76
C GLY A 211 14.35 -1.17 -19.77
N THR A 212 14.38 -2.24 -20.58
CA THR A 212 15.41 -2.42 -21.63
C THR A 212 15.28 -1.37 -22.71
N SER A 213 14.05 -1.12 -23.17
CA SER A 213 13.75 -0.06 -24.15
C SER A 213 14.06 1.33 -23.60
N PHE A 214 13.77 1.55 -22.32
CA PHE A 214 14.12 2.80 -21.62
C PHE A 214 15.64 3.01 -21.60
N ALA A 215 16.41 1.98 -21.19
CA ALA A 215 17.88 2.02 -21.17
C ALA A 215 18.46 2.30 -22.57
N ALA A 216 17.92 1.63 -23.61
CA ALA A 216 18.32 1.85 -25.01
C ALA A 216 18.03 3.29 -25.46
N GLY A 217 16.87 3.83 -25.09
CA GLY A 217 16.49 5.22 -25.39
C GLY A 217 17.41 6.28 -24.79
N LEU A 218 17.99 5.99 -23.62
CA LEU A 218 19.00 6.81 -22.95
C LEU A 218 20.44 6.46 -23.36
N ARG A 219 20.63 5.40 -24.18
CA ARG A 219 21.94 4.85 -24.58
C ARG A 219 22.81 4.44 -23.40
N LEU A 220 22.18 3.96 -22.33
CA LEU A 220 22.90 3.52 -21.12
C LEU A 220 23.76 2.29 -21.38
N LYS A 221 24.86 2.21 -20.66
CA LYS A 221 25.77 1.06 -20.59
C LYS A 221 26.00 0.66 -19.15
N ALA A 222 26.47 -0.55 -18.92
CA ALA A 222 26.95 -0.94 -17.60
C ALA A 222 28.07 0.00 -17.15
N GLY A 223 27.99 0.45 -15.88
CA GLY A 223 28.86 1.44 -15.29
C GLY A 223 28.37 2.90 -15.38
N ASP A 224 27.38 3.19 -16.22
CA ASP A 224 26.77 4.53 -16.24
C ASP A 224 25.96 4.81 -14.96
N THR A 225 25.71 6.08 -14.68
CA THR A 225 24.82 6.52 -13.60
C THR A 225 23.44 6.87 -14.15
N LEU A 226 22.39 6.27 -13.60
CA LEU A 226 21.00 6.50 -13.99
C LEU A 226 20.39 7.73 -13.31
#